data_45334175d5858a1e7b9b9a022b4055d6
#
_entry.id   45334175d5858a1e7b9b9a022b4055d6
#
_cell.length_a   1.000
_cell.length_b   1.000
_cell.length_c   1.000
_cell.angle_alpha   90.00
_cell.angle_beta   90.00
_cell.angle_gamma   90.00
#
_symmetry.space_group_name_H-M   'P 1'
#
loop_
_entity.id
_entity.type
_entity.pdbx_description
1 polymer ?
#
loop_
_entity_poly.entity_id
_entity_poly.type
_entity_poly.pdbx_seq_one_letter_code
_entity_poly.pdbx_strand_id
1 'polypeptide(L)'
;MKLFLLVLLSFSLLVSCKKESTSSEKNTQEKKFDMYEMSEMAALMEQMYVDNQRLKERITKGDTIGKFPNHFIKIHNAVMTDESENDVFFKQQAAKFIKAQELIYQDPKNAKEHFNTGVDACIQCHQQKCSGPIPRIKKLYID
;
A
#
# COMPACT_ATOMS: atom_id res chain seq x y z
N MET A 1 28.30 31.39 -66.55
CA MET A 1 27.33 30.33 -66.88
C MET A 1 27.35 29.12 -65.91
N LYS A 2 28.49 28.61 -65.48
CA LYS A 2 28.58 27.45 -64.57
C LYS A 2 28.11 27.77 -63.14
N LEU A 3 28.28 29.01 -62.65
CA LEU A 3 27.88 29.41 -61.30
C LEU A 3 26.36 29.55 -61.16
N PHE A 4 25.70 29.96 -62.22
CA PHE A 4 24.23 30.10 -62.24
C PHE A 4 23.50 28.75 -62.24
N LEU A 5 24.11 27.73 -62.83
CA LEU A 5 23.60 26.37 -62.88
C LEU A 5 23.64 25.67 -61.51
N LEU A 6 24.70 25.94 -60.72
CA LEU A 6 24.84 25.42 -59.38
C LEU A 6 23.87 26.05 -58.36
N VAL A 7 23.49 27.33 -58.52
CA VAL A 7 22.51 27.99 -57.67
C VAL A 7 21.09 27.45 -57.94
N LEU A 8 20.78 27.11 -59.19
CA LEU A 8 19.48 26.53 -59.57
C LEU A 8 19.30 25.09 -59.06
N LEU A 9 20.41 24.33 -58.98
CA LEU A 9 20.38 22.94 -58.50
C LEU A 9 20.24 22.82 -56.97
N SER A 10 20.65 23.86 -56.20
CA SER A 10 20.53 23.89 -54.77
C SER A 10 19.14 24.29 -54.24
N PHE A 11 18.28 24.90 -55.12
CA PHE A 11 16.95 25.34 -54.73
C PHE A 11 15.85 24.28 -54.90
N SER A 12 16.16 23.17 -55.60
CA SER A 12 15.18 22.12 -55.87
C SER A 12 15.07 21.05 -54.80
N LEU A 13 15.86 21.14 -53.71
CA LEU A 13 15.83 20.16 -52.59
C LEU A 13 14.95 20.55 -51.38
N LEU A 14 14.23 21.69 -51.45
CA LEU A 14 13.40 22.17 -50.36
C LEU A 14 11.88 21.95 -50.53
N VAL A 15 11.48 21.20 -51.58
CA VAL A 15 10.07 20.89 -51.80
C VAL A 15 9.91 19.38 -51.67
N SER A 16 9.61 18.91 -50.49
CA SER A 16 8.67 17.81 -50.23
C SER A 16 8.81 17.27 -48.85
N CYS A 17 7.91 17.64 -47.97
CA CYS A 17 7.25 16.72 -47.07
C CYS A 17 5.94 17.36 -46.58
N LYS A 18 4.98 17.43 -47.51
CA LYS A 18 3.59 17.59 -47.12
C LYS A 18 3.12 16.20 -46.66
N LYS A 19 3.22 15.98 -45.37
CA LYS A 19 2.62 14.80 -44.73
C LYS A 19 1.13 14.99 -44.67
N GLU A 20 0.45 14.35 -45.62
CA GLU A 20 -0.98 14.21 -45.63
C GLU A 20 -1.39 13.48 -44.33
N SER A 21 -1.88 14.19 -43.36
CA SER A 21 -2.46 13.62 -42.15
C SER A 21 -3.84 13.09 -42.51
N THR A 22 -3.86 11.82 -42.93
CA THR A 22 -5.10 11.05 -42.92
C THR A 22 -5.47 10.92 -41.43
N SER A 23 -6.46 11.69 -41.02
CA SER A 23 -7.11 11.57 -39.72
C SER A 23 -7.89 10.26 -39.68
N SER A 24 -7.19 9.19 -39.35
CA SER A 24 -7.83 8.02 -38.76
C SER A 24 -8.11 8.39 -37.31
N GLU A 25 -9.32 8.83 -37.04
CA GLU A 25 -9.87 8.89 -35.68
C GLU A 25 -9.85 7.49 -35.10
N LYS A 26 -8.70 7.09 -34.58
CA LYS A 26 -8.61 6.03 -33.59
C LYS A 26 -9.24 6.61 -32.34
N ASN A 27 -10.53 6.30 -32.13
CA ASN A 27 -11.22 6.45 -30.87
C ASN A 27 -10.45 5.63 -29.80
N THR A 28 -9.36 6.23 -29.33
CA THR A 28 -8.64 5.75 -28.16
C THR A 28 -9.50 6.19 -26.97
N GLN A 29 -10.46 5.36 -26.60
CA GLN A 29 -11.03 5.44 -25.26
C GLN A 29 -9.84 5.38 -24.30
N GLU A 30 -9.42 6.53 -23.81
CA GLU A 30 -8.55 6.59 -22.63
C GLU A 30 -9.28 5.80 -21.53
N LYS A 31 -8.82 4.58 -21.27
CA LYS A 31 -9.22 3.86 -20.08
C LYS A 31 -8.81 4.74 -18.91
N LYS A 32 -9.77 5.52 -18.40
CA LYS A 32 -9.64 6.20 -17.12
C LYS A 32 -9.37 5.10 -16.10
N PHE A 33 -8.14 4.99 -15.67
CA PHE A 33 -7.81 4.13 -14.53
C PHE A 33 -8.44 4.79 -13.31
N ASP A 34 -9.62 4.33 -12.93
CA ASP A 34 -10.15 4.63 -11.62
C ASP A 34 -9.21 3.99 -10.61
N MET A 35 -8.38 4.82 -9.98
CA MET A 35 -7.56 4.37 -8.86
C MET A 35 -8.50 3.94 -7.74
N TYR A 36 -8.37 2.69 -7.30
CA TYR A 36 -9.12 2.17 -6.16
C TYR A 36 -8.87 3.07 -4.95
N GLU A 37 -9.93 3.73 -4.49
CA GLU A 37 -9.88 4.52 -3.27
C GLU A 37 -10.07 3.60 -2.06
N MET A 38 -9.02 3.45 -1.28
CA MET A 38 -9.07 2.62 -0.06
C MET A 38 -9.93 3.28 1.00
N SER A 39 -10.74 2.48 1.71
CA SER A 39 -11.38 2.95 2.94
C SER A 39 -10.35 3.35 4.00
N GLU A 40 -10.76 4.14 4.99
CA GLU A 40 -9.87 4.51 6.11
C GLU A 40 -9.32 3.28 6.82
N MET A 41 -10.16 2.25 7.03
CA MET A 41 -9.73 1.00 7.65
C MET A 41 -8.70 0.27 6.79
N ALA A 42 -8.90 0.18 5.47
CA ALA A 42 -7.93 -0.47 4.58
C ALA A 42 -6.58 0.26 4.58
N ALA A 43 -6.59 1.60 4.53
CA ALA A 43 -5.38 2.41 4.61
C ALA A 43 -4.68 2.24 5.97
N LEU A 44 -5.44 2.20 7.06
CA LEU A 44 -4.91 1.94 8.40
C LEU A 44 -4.26 0.55 8.50
N MET A 45 -4.88 -0.50 7.95
CA MET A 45 -4.31 -1.86 7.93
C MET A 45 -2.97 -1.92 7.18
N GLU A 46 -2.85 -1.23 6.04
CA GLU A 46 -1.58 -1.14 5.32
C GLU A 46 -0.50 -0.41 6.15
N GLN A 47 -0.85 0.70 6.81
CA GLN A 47 0.06 1.43 7.68
C GLN A 47 0.51 0.55 8.86
N MET A 48 -0.44 -0.13 9.52
CA MET A 48 -0.15 -1.04 10.63
C MET A 48 0.76 -2.19 10.22
N TYR A 49 0.58 -2.74 9.02
CA TYR A 49 1.46 -3.78 8.48
C TYR A 49 2.90 -3.28 8.35
N VAL A 50 3.12 -2.11 7.76
CA VAL A 50 4.46 -1.51 7.59
C VAL A 50 5.11 -1.23 8.95
N ASP A 51 4.36 -0.68 9.91
CA ASP A 51 4.88 -0.38 11.23
C ASP A 51 5.24 -1.65 12.01
N ASN A 52 4.43 -2.71 11.90
CA ASN A 52 4.75 -4.01 12.50
C ASN A 52 5.96 -4.67 11.83
N GLN A 53 6.19 -4.51 10.52
CA GLN A 53 7.43 -4.98 9.90
C GLN A 53 8.66 -4.29 10.51
N ARG A 54 8.62 -2.97 10.67
CA ARG A 54 9.71 -2.21 11.30
C ARG A 54 9.91 -2.60 12.77
N LEU A 55 8.81 -2.82 13.49
CA LEU A 55 8.86 -3.24 14.88
C LEU A 55 9.45 -4.65 15.02
N LYS A 56 9.03 -5.60 14.17
CA LYS A 56 9.64 -6.94 14.08
C LYS A 56 11.15 -6.86 13.92
N GLU A 57 11.63 -6.03 12.99
CA GLU A 57 13.07 -5.86 12.77
C GLU A 57 13.79 -5.37 14.01
N ARG A 58 13.24 -4.37 14.72
CA ARG A 58 13.80 -3.85 15.97
C ARG A 58 13.85 -4.90 17.06
N ILE A 59 12.76 -5.62 17.27
CA ILE A 59 12.71 -6.70 18.28
C ILE A 59 13.75 -7.78 17.96
N THR A 60 13.83 -8.20 16.70
CA THR A 60 14.76 -9.26 16.26
C THR A 60 16.23 -8.84 16.41
N LYS A 61 16.54 -7.56 16.17
CA LYS A 61 17.90 -7.02 16.31
C LYS A 61 18.27 -6.63 17.75
N GLY A 62 17.31 -6.62 18.67
CA GLY A 62 17.50 -6.08 20.02
C GLY A 62 17.64 -4.56 20.07
N ASP A 63 17.14 -3.87 19.05
CA ASP A 63 17.17 -2.41 18.97
C ASP A 63 16.13 -1.79 19.89
N THR A 64 16.23 -0.46 20.11
CA THR A 64 15.23 0.28 20.86
C THR A 64 13.84 0.18 20.18
N ILE A 65 12.85 -0.33 20.91
CA ILE A 65 11.49 -0.57 20.41
C ILE A 65 10.76 0.75 20.13
N GLY A 66 11.06 1.81 20.89
CA GLY A 66 10.43 3.12 20.73
C GLY A 66 9.18 3.28 21.58
N LYS A 67 8.14 3.91 21.03
CA LYS A 67 6.86 4.18 21.71
C LYS A 67 5.71 3.55 20.93
N PHE A 68 4.62 3.25 21.64
CA PHE A 68 3.38 2.75 21.05
C PHE A 68 2.86 3.71 19.95
N PRO A 69 2.54 3.20 18.74
CA PRO A 69 2.04 4.02 17.65
C PRO A 69 0.57 4.43 17.90
N ASN A 70 0.33 5.64 18.35
CA ASN A 70 -1.02 6.11 18.73
C ASN A 70 -2.07 5.97 17.62
N HIS A 71 -1.66 5.99 16.34
CA HIS A 71 -2.61 5.82 15.24
C HIS A 71 -3.23 4.41 15.19
N PHE A 72 -2.64 3.39 15.84
CA PHE A 72 -3.24 2.05 15.94
C PHE A 72 -4.61 2.08 16.63
N ILE A 73 -4.84 3.01 17.56
CA ILE A 73 -6.14 3.17 18.25
C ILE A 73 -7.27 3.49 17.27
N LYS A 74 -6.96 4.07 16.10
CA LYS A 74 -7.96 4.34 15.06
C LYS A 74 -8.67 3.07 14.56
N ILE A 75 -8.12 1.86 14.81
CA ILE A 75 -8.77 0.60 14.47
C ILE A 75 -10.19 0.49 15.05
N HIS A 76 -10.48 1.17 16.15
CA HIS A 76 -11.80 1.16 16.76
C HIS A 76 -12.84 2.05 16.06
N ASN A 77 -12.39 3.02 15.23
CA ASN A 77 -13.25 4.07 14.70
C ASN A 77 -13.07 4.35 13.19
N ALA A 78 -12.07 3.76 12.55
CA ALA A 78 -11.83 3.95 11.12
C ALA A 78 -13.00 3.41 10.29
N VAL A 79 -13.40 4.16 9.27
CA VAL A 79 -14.49 3.78 8.36
C VAL A 79 -14.11 2.55 7.56
N MET A 80 -14.95 1.52 7.62
CA MET A 80 -14.75 0.26 6.90
C MET A 80 -15.23 0.35 5.45
N THR A 81 -14.75 -0.55 4.60
CA THR A 81 -15.28 -0.73 3.24
C THR A 81 -16.73 -1.21 3.28
N ASP A 82 -17.04 -2.09 4.22
CA ASP A 82 -18.38 -2.58 4.55
C ASP A 82 -18.62 -2.37 6.05
N GLU A 83 -19.53 -1.48 6.40
CA GLU A 83 -19.81 -1.13 7.80
C GLU A 83 -20.42 -2.31 8.59
N SER A 84 -21.04 -3.28 7.94
CA SER A 84 -21.57 -4.47 8.59
C SER A 84 -20.46 -5.34 9.21
N GLU A 85 -19.22 -5.19 8.75
CA GLU A 85 -18.05 -5.88 9.27
C GLU A 85 -17.55 -5.31 10.62
N ASN A 86 -18.05 -4.14 11.05
CA ASN A 86 -17.76 -3.54 12.36
C ASN A 86 -18.62 -4.16 13.48
N ASP A 87 -18.61 -5.47 13.56
CA ASP A 87 -19.39 -6.26 14.51
C ASP A 87 -18.64 -6.50 15.84
N VAL A 88 -19.28 -7.26 16.73
CA VAL A 88 -18.75 -7.62 18.05
C VAL A 88 -17.46 -8.41 17.93
N PHE A 89 -17.37 -9.35 16.96
CA PHE A 89 -16.18 -10.15 16.75
C PHE A 89 -14.99 -9.29 16.34
N PHE A 90 -15.16 -8.39 15.36
CA PHE A 90 -14.12 -7.44 14.96
C PHE A 90 -13.62 -6.62 16.14
N LYS A 91 -14.55 -6.03 16.92
CA LYS A 91 -14.21 -5.20 18.10
C LYS A 91 -13.40 -5.96 19.14
N GLN A 92 -13.73 -7.24 19.35
CA GLN A 92 -12.97 -8.10 20.26
C GLN A 92 -11.54 -8.39 19.74
N GLN A 93 -11.38 -8.67 18.45
CA GLN A 93 -10.05 -8.92 17.88
C GLN A 93 -9.20 -7.64 17.83
N ALA A 94 -9.80 -6.50 17.51
CA ALA A 94 -9.15 -5.21 17.57
C ALA A 94 -8.62 -4.90 18.99
N ALA A 95 -9.44 -5.14 20.01
CA ALA A 95 -9.05 -4.94 21.41
C ALA A 95 -7.90 -5.88 21.82
N LYS A 96 -7.93 -7.16 21.41
CA LYS A 96 -6.83 -8.11 21.65
C LYS A 96 -5.54 -7.65 21.00
N PHE A 97 -5.60 -7.19 19.74
CA PHE A 97 -4.46 -6.65 19.03
C PHE A 97 -3.86 -5.45 19.76
N ILE A 98 -4.67 -4.45 20.11
CA ILE A 98 -4.21 -3.24 20.82
C ILE A 98 -3.55 -3.61 22.15
N LYS A 99 -4.17 -4.48 22.93
CA LYS A 99 -3.60 -4.93 24.22
C LYS A 99 -2.23 -5.60 24.02
N ALA A 100 -2.10 -6.48 23.04
CA ALA A 100 -0.83 -7.14 22.74
C ALA A 100 0.23 -6.12 22.31
N GLN A 101 -0.14 -5.15 21.47
CA GLN A 101 0.76 -4.08 21.03
C GLN A 101 1.22 -3.18 22.20
N GLU A 102 0.34 -2.81 23.13
CA GLU A 102 0.70 -2.04 24.32
C GLU A 102 1.70 -2.79 25.22
N LEU A 103 1.49 -4.09 25.40
CA LEU A 103 2.37 -4.93 26.21
C LEU A 103 3.81 -4.98 25.69
N ILE A 104 4.03 -4.86 24.38
CA ILE A 104 5.39 -4.79 23.79
C ILE A 104 6.20 -3.65 24.42
N TYR A 105 5.57 -2.52 24.74
CA TYR A 105 6.22 -1.33 25.29
C TYR A 105 6.24 -1.30 26.81
N GLN A 106 5.30 -2.01 27.47
CA GLN A 106 5.21 -2.12 28.92
C GLN A 106 6.13 -3.20 29.46
N ASP A 107 6.31 -4.28 28.70
CA ASP A 107 7.13 -5.44 29.06
C ASP A 107 8.08 -5.81 27.91
N PRO A 108 9.09 -4.98 27.62
CA PRO A 108 9.99 -5.17 26.49
C PRO A 108 10.84 -6.44 26.56
N LYS A 109 10.97 -7.07 27.73
CA LYS A 109 11.68 -8.35 27.88
C LYS A 109 10.96 -9.48 27.14
N ASN A 110 9.63 -9.42 27.09
CA ASN A 110 8.77 -10.39 26.43
C ASN A 110 8.19 -9.83 25.11
N ALA A 111 8.83 -8.82 24.53
CA ALA A 111 8.35 -8.13 23.34
C ALA A 111 8.03 -9.06 22.16
N LYS A 112 8.85 -10.10 21.94
CA LYS A 112 8.62 -11.11 20.90
C LYS A 112 7.31 -11.86 21.11
N GLU A 113 7.03 -12.30 22.33
CA GLU A 113 5.80 -13.04 22.67
C GLU A 113 4.56 -12.13 22.48
N HIS A 114 4.62 -10.93 23.01
CA HIS A 114 3.54 -9.94 22.86
C HIS A 114 3.31 -9.57 21.40
N PHE A 115 4.38 -9.42 20.62
CA PHE A 115 4.29 -9.16 19.18
C PHE A 115 3.59 -10.30 18.45
N ASN A 116 4.01 -11.55 18.67
CA ASN A 116 3.40 -12.72 18.04
C ASN A 116 1.92 -12.88 18.46
N THR A 117 1.57 -12.59 19.71
CA THR A 117 0.18 -12.56 20.19
C THR A 117 -0.64 -11.51 19.41
N GLY A 118 -0.06 -10.35 19.09
CA GLY A 118 -0.68 -9.36 18.22
C GLY A 118 -0.90 -9.87 16.80
N VAL A 119 0.07 -10.59 16.24
CA VAL A 119 -0.06 -11.24 14.92
C VAL A 119 -1.16 -12.30 14.93
N ASP A 120 -1.29 -13.08 16.01
CA ASP A 120 -2.38 -14.06 16.17
C ASP A 120 -3.76 -13.38 16.12
N ALA A 121 -3.93 -12.25 16.79
CA ALA A 121 -5.18 -11.48 16.75
C ALA A 121 -5.50 -11.01 15.31
N CYS A 122 -4.49 -10.55 14.57
CA CYS A 122 -4.64 -10.21 13.16
C CYS A 122 -5.10 -11.40 12.33
N ILE A 123 -4.43 -12.56 12.47
CA ILE A 123 -4.78 -13.78 11.71
C ILE A 123 -6.19 -14.25 12.05
N GLN A 124 -6.55 -14.30 13.33
CA GLN A 124 -7.90 -14.74 13.75
C GLN A 124 -9.00 -13.86 13.16
N CYS A 125 -8.80 -12.54 13.16
CA CYS A 125 -9.74 -11.61 12.55
C CYS A 125 -9.84 -11.85 11.03
N HIS A 126 -8.70 -11.87 10.35
CA HIS A 126 -8.63 -12.01 8.91
C HIS A 126 -9.15 -13.35 8.38
N GLN A 127 -9.10 -14.42 9.17
CA GLN A 127 -9.69 -15.72 8.81
C GLN A 127 -11.22 -15.66 8.65
N GLN A 128 -11.88 -14.77 9.38
CA GLN A 128 -13.34 -14.63 9.32
C GLN A 128 -13.80 -13.47 8.44
N LYS A 129 -13.01 -12.40 8.36
CA LYS A 129 -13.42 -11.15 7.70
C LYS A 129 -12.87 -10.97 6.28
N CYS A 130 -11.58 -11.17 6.08
CA CYS A 130 -10.94 -10.97 4.78
C CYS A 130 -9.63 -11.76 4.67
N SER A 131 -9.69 -12.92 4.08
CA SER A 131 -8.55 -13.86 4.04
C SER A 131 -7.36 -13.43 3.16
N GLY A 132 -7.57 -12.51 2.22
CA GLY A 132 -6.54 -12.07 1.27
C GLY A 132 -5.21 -11.66 1.90
N PRO A 133 -5.16 -10.84 2.97
CA PRO A 133 -3.92 -10.41 3.61
C PRO A 133 -3.18 -11.49 4.43
N ILE A 134 -3.80 -12.62 4.75
CA ILE A 134 -3.22 -13.66 5.63
C ILE A 134 -1.79 -14.08 5.25
N PRO A 135 -1.44 -14.32 3.96
CA PRO A 135 -0.08 -14.69 3.60
C PRO A 135 0.96 -13.63 3.92
N ARG A 136 0.58 -12.34 3.87
CA ARG A 136 1.44 -11.23 4.29
C ARG A 136 1.57 -11.17 5.80
N ILE A 137 0.45 -11.24 6.51
CA ILE A 137 0.41 -11.17 7.98
C ILE A 137 1.27 -12.27 8.59
N LYS A 138 1.22 -13.49 8.07
CA LYS A 138 2.07 -14.61 8.54
C LYS A 138 3.56 -14.31 8.46
N LYS A 139 4.02 -13.45 7.55
CA LYS A 139 5.43 -13.04 7.47
C LYS A 139 5.87 -12.13 8.63
N LEU A 140 4.93 -11.61 9.41
CA LEU A 140 5.24 -10.81 10.59
C LEU A 140 5.73 -11.65 11.77
N TYR A 141 5.38 -12.94 11.87
CA TYR A 141 5.85 -13.75 13.00
C TYR A 141 7.37 -13.68 13.19
N ILE A 142 7.77 -13.60 14.44
CA ILE A 142 9.18 -13.70 14.89
C ILE A 142 9.40 -15.14 15.35
N ASP A 143 10.30 -15.85 14.67
CA ASP A 143 10.69 -17.22 14.97
C ASP A 143 11.53 -17.32 16.26
#